data_75db2138113d2f6e07077f03a9f4347a
#
_entry.id   75db2138113d2f6e07077f03a9f4347a
#
_cell.length_a   1.000
_cell.length_b   1.000
_cell.length_c   1.000
_cell.angle_alpha   90.00
_cell.angle_beta   90.00
_cell.angle_gamma   90.00
#
_symmetry.space_group_name_H-M   'P 1'
#
loop_
_entity.id
_entity.type
_entity.pdbx_description
1 polymer ?
#
loop_
_entity_poly.entity_id
_entity_poly.type
_entity_poly.pdbx_seq_one_letter_code
_entity_poly.pdbx_strand_id
1 'polypeptide(L)'
;EANYHSDKDSGLFFMRNEIKADSIEDQVEPFKARFKDIATEFDMTWALHDTAETQRVVLFASKASHCLNDLLHRWHNGELDCTISAVISNHESLRRMVDWYDIPFECIPILPEAKATGFDQVAQALTRLQPDAVVLARYMQVLPTSICETFSGRMINIHHSFLPSFMGANPYQRAFERGVKLIGATSHYVTEDLDEGPIIEQDVSRVSHRHETKDLIRLGKDIERVVLARAVRQHLEHRVFISGNKTVIFD
;
A
#
# COMPACT_ATOMS: atom_id res chain seq x y z
N GLU A 1 -21.64 9.10 -8.82
CA GLU A 1 -21.58 7.62 -8.79
C GLU A 1 -21.90 7.15 -7.39
N ALA A 2 -22.60 5.99 -7.25
CA ALA A 2 -22.99 5.46 -5.98
C ALA A 2 -22.79 3.94 -5.97
N ASN A 3 -21.97 3.46 -5.04
CA ASN A 3 -21.64 2.04 -4.89
C ASN A 3 -21.98 1.58 -3.48
N TYR A 4 -22.59 0.41 -3.36
CA TYR A 4 -23.07 -0.14 -2.09
C TYR A 4 -22.69 -1.61 -1.96
N HIS A 5 -22.34 -2.01 -0.73
CA HIS A 5 -22.13 -3.41 -0.37
C HIS A 5 -22.69 -3.70 1.02
N SER A 6 -23.42 -4.81 1.16
CA SER A 6 -23.90 -5.31 2.45
C SER A 6 -23.17 -6.60 2.77
N ASP A 7 -22.38 -6.58 3.83
CA ASP A 7 -21.77 -7.79 4.37
C ASP A 7 -22.77 -8.47 5.31
N LYS A 8 -23.26 -9.65 4.88
CA LYS A 8 -24.29 -10.40 5.63
C LYS A 8 -23.74 -11.04 6.91
N ASP A 9 -22.43 -11.31 6.96
CA ASP A 9 -21.83 -11.99 8.10
C ASP A 9 -21.57 -11.02 9.26
N SER A 10 -21.09 -9.81 8.96
CA SER A 10 -20.87 -8.76 9.97
C SER A 10 -22.08 -7.87 10.20
N GLY A 11 -23.07 -7.87 9.29
CA GLY A 11 -24.20 -6.95 9.30
C GLY A 11 -23.82 -5.50 8.92
N LEU A 12 -22.58 -5.27 8.47
CA LEU A 12 -22.11 -3.95 8.08
C LEU A 12 -22.56 -3.60 6.66
N PHE A 13 -22.86 -2.32 6.47
CA PHE A 13 -23.19 -1.73 5.18
C PHE A 13 -22.11 -0.74 4.79
N PHE A 14 -21.56 -0.90 3.58
CA PHE A 14 -20.51 -0.03 3.02
C PHE A 14 -21.10 0.77 1.87
N MET A 15 -20.73 2.03 1.81
CA MET A 15 -21.21 2.94 0.76
C MET A 15 -20.06 3.85 0.32
N ARG A 16 -19.83 3.96 -1.00
CA ARG A 16 -18.95 4.93 -1.61
C ARG A 16 -19.74 5.75 -2.62
N ASN A 17 -19.80 7.06 -2.42
CA ASN A 17 -20.48 7.97 -3.32
C ASN A 17 -19.49 9.01 -3.85
N GLU A 18 -19.52 9.23 -5.15
CA GLU A 18 -18.87 10.37 -5.79
C GLU A 18 -19.92 11.44 -6.09
N ILE A 19 -19.68 12.63 -5.58
CA ILE A 19 -20.57 13.77 -5.70
C ILE A 19 -19.81 14.86 -6.47
N LYS A 20 -20.45 15.46 -7.46
CA LYS A 20 -19.87 16.61 -8.15
C LYS A 20 -19.85 17.82 -7.21
N ALA A 21 -18.72 18.53 -7.14
CA ALA A 21 -18.54 19.66 -6.26
C ALA A 21 -19.58 20.76 -6.50
N ASP A 22 -19.97 21.00 -7.75
CA ASP A 22 -20.99 21.97 -8.15
C ASP A 22 -22.44 21.58 -7.75
N SER A 23 -22.66 20.31 -7.39
CA SER A 23 -23.96 19.84 -6.87
C SER A 23 -24.10 19.94 -5.34
N ILE A 24 -23.05 20.38 -4.66
CA ILE A 24 -23.09 20.69 -3.22
C ILE A 24 -23.42 22.19 -3.11
N GLU A 25 -24.68 22.53 -2.75
CA GLU A 25 -25.15 23.92 -2.64
C GLU A 25 -24.33 24.74 -1.65
N ASP A 26 -23.75 24.11 -0.64
CA ASP A 26 -22.86 24.69 0.33
C ASP A 26 -21.40 24.33 0.08
N GLN A 27 -20.50 25.08 0.70
CA GLN A 27 -19.09 24.71 0.76
C GLN A 27 -18.90 23.37 1.53
N VAL A 28 -17.78 22.70 1.32
CA VAL A 28 -17.46 21.36 1.88
C VAL A 28 -17.65 21.30 3.40
N GLU A 29 -17.21 22.31 4.14
CA GLU A 29 -17.30 22.30 5.61
C GLU A 29 -18.75 22.38 6.16
N PRO A 30 -19.64 23.25 5.65
CA PRO A 30 -21.07 23.21 6.01
C PRO A 30 -21.73 21.87 5.65
N PHE A 31 -21.37 21.26 4.53
CA PHE A 31 -21.85 19.91 4.17
C PHE A 31 -21.40 18.87 5.19
N LYS A 32 -20.11 18.85 5.56
CA LYS A 32 -19.56 17.95 6.60
C LYS A 32 -20.32 18.13 7.93
N ALA A 33 -20.58 19.36 8.33
CA ALA A 33 -21.28 19.65 9.58
C ALA A 33 -22.69 19.05 9.59
N ARG A 34 -23.47 19.22 8.52
CA ARG A 34 -24.82 18.66 8.41
C ARG A 34 -24.80 17.13 8.30
N PHE A 35 -23.88 16.57 7.54
CA PHE A 35 -23.78 15.11 7.38
C PHE A 35 -23.38 14.42 8.68
N LYS A 36 -22.62 15.09 9.55
CA LYS A 36 -22.23 14.57 10.86
C LYS A 36 -23.42 14.17 11.73
N ASP A 37 -24.51 14.95 11.69
CA ASP A 37 -25.71 14.66 12.47
C ASP A 37 -26.37 13.36 11.98
N ILE A 38 -26.48 13.20 10.67
CA ILE A 38 -26.99 11.97 10.03
C ILE A 38 -26.07 10.78 10.35
N ALA A 39 -24.76 10.97 10.21
CA ALA A 39 -23.80 9.92 10.50
C ALA A 39 -23.87 9.45 11.96
N THR A 40 -24.11 10.38 12.89
CA THR A 40 -24.31 10.06 14.32
C THR A 40 -25.62 9.31 14.57
N GLU A 41 -26.71 9.70 13.91
CA GLU A 41 -28.02 9.04 14.04
C GLU A 41 -27.96 7.55 13.60
N PHE A 42 -27.17 7.27 12.54
CA PHE A 42 -27.04 5.93 11.98
C PHE A 42 -25.75 5.19 12.40
N ASP A 43 -24.99 5.70 13.39
CA ASP A 43 -23.74 5.11 13.86
C ASP A 43 -22.73 4.82 12.73
N MET A 44 -22.58 5.80 11.81
CA MET A 44 -21.69 5.65 10.65
C MET A 44 -20.26 6.09 10.98
N THR A 45 -19.28 5.27 10.58
CA THR A 45 -17.91 5.72 10.36
C THR A 45 -17.79 6.24 8.93
N TRP A 46 -17.41 7.49 8.74
CA TRP A 46 -17.40 8.12 7.42
C TRP A 46 -16.22 9.05 7.21
N ALA A 47 -15.87 9.27 5.95
CA ALA A 47 -14.91 10.27 5.52
C ALA A 47 -15.39 10.96 4.25
N LEU A 48 -15.01 12.21 4.06
CA LEU A 48 -15.23 12.97 2.84
C LEU A 48 -13.88 13.47 2.33
N HIS A 49 -13.55 13.12 1.11
CA HIS A 49 -12.32 13.49 0.44
C HIS A 49 -12.62 14.39 -0.75
N ASP A 50 -11.87 15.49 -0.89
CA ASP A 50 -11.87 16.30 -2.09
C ASP A 50 -10.88 15.71 -3.10
N THR A 51 -11.36 15.32 -4.27
CA THR A 51 -10.49 14.75 -5.33
C THR A 51 -9.54 15.78 -5.95
N ALA A 52 -9.71 17.08 -5.65
CA ALA A 52 -8.75 18.11 -6.03
C ALA A 52 -7.53 18.17 -5.08
N GLU A 53 -7.64 17.60 -3.88
CA GLU A 53 -6.53 17.52 -2.94
C GLU A 53 -5.63 16.31 -3.25
N THR A 54 -4.40 16.60 -3.67
CA THR A 54 -3.42 15.56 -4.00
C THR A 54 -2.80 14.97 -2.74
N GLN A 55 -2.90 13.66 -2.55
CA GLN A 55 -2.31 12.94 -1.41
C GLN A 55 -0.78 12.91 -1.48
N ARG A 56 -0.12 13.06 -0.33
CA ARG A 56 1.33 12.95 -0.17
C ARG A 56 1.71 11.52 0.16
N VAL A 57 2.58 10.93 -0.65
CA VAL A 57 3.03 9.56 -0.51
C VAL A 57 4.53 9.51 -0.22
N VAL A 58 4.93 8.68 0.73
CA VAL A 58 6.33 8.31 0.96
C VAL A 58 6.52 6.85 0.55
N LEU A 59 7.49 6.61 -0.32
CA LEU A 59 7.83 5.26 -0.78
C LEU A 59 9.04 4.74 -0.01
N PHE A 60 8.97 3.50 0.41
CA PHE A 60 10.07 2.79 1.05
C PHE A 60 10.59 1.66 0.16
N ALA A 61 11.90 1.53 0.06
CA ALA A 61 12.51 0.42 -0.67
C ALA A 61 13.82 -0.04 -0.02
N SER A 62 14.24 -1.28 -0.28
CA SER A 62 15.57 -1.76 0.07
C SER A 62 16.45 -1.86 -1.18
N LYS A 63 16.87 -3.07 -1.59
CA LYS A 63 17.75 -3.27 -2.76
C LYS A 63 17.00 -3.58 -4.05
N ALA A 64 15.80 -4.17 -3.94
CA ALA A 64 15.02 -4.56 -5.10
C ALA A 64 14.32 -3.35 -5.71
N SER A 65 14.59 -3.07 -6.96
CA SER A 65 14.13 -1.85 -7.65
C SER A 65 12.79 -1.98 -8.37
N HIS A 66 12.36 -3.21 -8.69
CA HIS A 66 11.28 -3.44 -9.65
C HIS A 66 9.94 -2.79 -9.27
N CYS A 67 9.51 -2.89 -8.00
CA CYS A 67 8.27 -2.25 -7.54
C CYS A 67 8.42 -0.72 -7.48
N LEU A 68 9.52 -0.23 -6.90
CA LEU A 68 9.77 1.21 -6.82
C LEU A 68 9.83 1.84 -8.22
N ASN A 69 10.57 1.24 -9.15
CA ASN A 69 10.70 1.75 -10.51
C ASN A 69 9.34 1.78 -11.24
N ASP A 70 8.50 0.77 -11.06
CA ASP A 70 7.16 0.72 -11.68
C ASP A 70 6.24 1.82 -11.10
N LEU A 71 6.24 2.03 -9.78
CA LEU A 71 5.48 3.11 -9.15
C LEU A 71 5.95 4.50 -9.60
N LEU A 72 7.26 4.75 -9.66
CA LEU A 72 7.84 6.01 -10.12
C LEU A 72 7.48 6.28 -11.59
N HIS A 73 7.56 5.25 -12.43
CA HIS A 73 7.19 5.35 -13.85
C HIS A 73 5.70 5.70 -14.03
N ARG A 74 4.81 5.00 -13.32
CA ARG A 74 3.36 5.27 -13.37
C ARG A 74 3.01 6.65 -12.86
N TRP A 75 3.62 7.07 -11.75
CA TRP A 75 3.46 8.40 -11.20
C TRP A 75 3.91 9.48 -12.22
N HIS A 76 5.09 9.32 -12.82
CA HIS A 76 5.62 10.25 -13.82
C HIS A 76 4.70 10.38 -15.06
N ASN A 77 4.01 9.30 -15.42
CA ASN A 77 3.06 9.29 -16.54
C ASN A 77 1.63 9.73 -16.15
N GLY A 78 1.40 10.14 -14.89
CA GLY A 78 0.07 10.56 -14.43
C GLY A 78 -0.93 9.43 -14.19
N GLU A 79 -0.45 8.16 -14.09
CA GLU A 79 -1.31 7.00 -13.78
C GLU A 79 -1.61 6.89 -12.26
N LEU A 80 -0.82 7.56 -11.42
CA LEU A 80 -1.01 7.64 -9.97
C LEU A 80 -1.11 9.12 -9.60
N ASP A 81 -2.30 9.55 -9.21
CA ASP A 81 -2.57 10.93 -8.81
C ASP A 81 -2.18 11.15 -7.35
N CYS A 82 -0.91 11.48 -7.13
CA CYS A 82 -0.35 11.76 -5.82
C CYS A 82 0.92 12.60 -5.95
N THR A 83 1.36 13.17 -4.83
CA THR A 83 2.68 13.79 -4.70
C THR A 83 3.62 12.83 -3.98
N ILE A 84 4.68 12.34 -4.64
CA ILE A 84 5.73 11.56 -3.96
C ILE A 84 6.65 12.53 -3.22
N SER A 85 6.50 12.61 -1.89
CA SER A 85 7.25 13.55 -1.06
C SER A 85 8.72 13.14 -0.87
N ALA A 86 8.97 11.84 -0.80
CA ALA A 86 10.31 11.28 -0.71
C ALA A 86 10.31 9.77 -0.98
N VAL A 87 11.50 9.24 -1.30
CA VAL A 87 11.81 7.82 -1.22
C VAL A 87 12.79 7.61 -0.04
N ILE A 88 12.40 6.75 0.90
CA ILE A 88 13.26 6.34 2.02
C ILE A 88 13.79 4.93 1.77
N SER A 89 15.09 4.75 1.90
CA SER A 89 15.73 3.45 1.72
C SER A 89 16.76 3.17 2.80
N ASN A 90 16.92 1.91 3.17
CA ASN A 90 18.02 1.49 4.05
C ASN A 90 19.34 1.19 3.28
N HIS A 91 19.38 1.48 1.97
CA HIS A 91 20.53 1.31 1.11
C HIS A 91 20.64 2.45 0.07
N GLU A 92 21.86 2.85 -0.26
CA GLU A 92 22.14 3.88 -1.28
C GLU A 92 21.87 3.43 -2.73
N SER A 93 21.75 2.13 -2.96
CA SER A 93 21.79 1.54 -4.32
C SER A 93 20.71 2.04 -5.29
N LEU A 94 19.63 2.60 -4.80
CA LEU A 94 18.49 3.08 -5.61
C LEU A 94 18.50 4.60 -5.83
N ARG A 95 19.41 5.36 -5.19
CA ARG A 95 19.46 6.82 -5.26
C ARG A 95 19.45 7.33 -6.69
N ARG A 96 20.40 6.86 -7.53
CA ARG A 96 20.53 7.33 -8.92
C ARG A 96 19.23 7.14 -9.74
N MET A 97 18.47 6.09 -9.46
CA MET A 97 17.18 5.84 -10.13
C MET A 97 16.13 6.85 -9.68
N VAL A 98 16.10 7.18 -8.38
CA VAL A 98 15.14 8.12 -7.80
C VAL A 98 15.46 9.55 -8.20
N ASP A 99 16.76 9.93 -8.20
CA ASP A 99 17.25 11.26 -8.61
C ASP A 99 16.84 11.59 -10.07
N TRP A 100 16.69 10.58 -10.94
CA TRP A 100 16.23 10.79 -12.32
C TRP A 100 14.78 11.34 -12.38
N TYR A 101 13.97 11.10 -11.35
CA TYR A 101 12.60 11.62 -11.25
C TYR A 101 12.52 12.93 -10.45
N ASP A 102 13.65 13.53 -10.06
CA ASP A 102 13.73 14.73 -9.21
C ASP A 102 13.00 14.58 -7.85
N ILE A 103 12.94 13.35 -7.32
CA ILE A 103 12.32 13.04 -6.04
C ILE A 103 13.39 13.02 -4.93
N PRO A 104 13.14 13.62 -3.75
CA PRO A 104 14.02 13.51 -2.60
C PRO A 104 14.29 12.05 -2.19
N PHE A 105 15.56 11.69 -2.03
CA PHE A 105 15.95 10.35 -1.57
C PHE A 105 16.71 10.43 -0.25
N GLU A 106 16.19 9.73 0.75
CA GLU A 106 16.81 9.64 2.08
C GLU A 106 17.31 8.21 2.34
N CYS A 107 18.60 8.06 2.57
CA CYS A 107 19.19 6.80 3.01
C CYS A 107 19.24 6.76 4.52
N ILE A 108 18.48 5.86 5.14
CA ILE A 108 18.46 5.61 6.59
C ILE A 108 18.85 4.15 6.81
N PRO A 109 20.14 3.84 7.03
CA PRO A 109 20.59 2.48 7.27
C PRO A 109 19.98 1.88 8.54
N ILE A 110 19.52 0.64 8.45
CA ILE A 110 19.03 -0.13 9.61
C ILE A 110 20.10 -1.19 9.94
N LEU A 111 21.00 -0.83 10.84
CA LEU A 111 22.09 -1.71 11.24
C LEU A 111 21.61 -2.66 12.35
N PRO A 112 22.01 -3.94 12.33
CA PRO A 112 21.58 -4.93 13.33
C PRO A 112 21.83 -4.48 14.78
N GLU A 113 22.96 -3.81 15.02
CA GLU A 113 23.40 -3.31 16.32
C GLU A 113 22.77 -1.97 16.74
N ALA A 114 22.11 -1.27 15.82
CA ALA A 114 21.53 0.05 16.03
C ALA A 114 20.12 0.20 15.42
N LYS A 115 19.33 -0.87 15.41
CA LYS A 115 17.99 -0.87 14.79
C LYS A 115 17.08 0.22 15.33
N ALA A 116 17.08 0.40 16.68
CA ALA A 116 16.24 1.41 17.31
C ALA A 116 16.55 2.81 16.78
N THR A 117 17.83 3.19 16.76
CA THR A 117 18.27 4.50 16.24
C THR A 117 17.86 4.71 14.78
N GLY A 118 18.01 3.67 13.95
CA GLY A 118 17.58 3.75 12.54
C GLY A 118 16.07 3.96 12.40
N PHE A 119 15.27 3.25 13.19
CA PHE A 119 13.82 3.43 13.18
C PHE A 119 13.35 4.74 13.80
N ASP A 120 14.08 5.28 14.80
CA ASP A 120 13.82 6.63 15.31
C ASP A 120 14.02 7.68 14.21
N GLN A 121 15.07 7.54 13.38
CA GLN A 121 15.28 8.41 12.21
C GLN A 121 14.16 8.26 11.18
N VAL A 122 13.69 7.03 10.92
CA VAL A 122 12.53 6.79 10.05
C VAL A 122 11.28 7.49 10.60
N ALA A 123 10.99 7.37 11.89
CA ALA A 123 9.84 8.02 12.53
C ALA A 123 9.94 9.55 12.43
N GLN A 124 11.13 10.13 12.67
CA GLN A 124 11.39 11.56 12.51
C GLN A 124 11.18 12.03 11.05
N ALA A 125 11.65 11.27 10.08
CA ALA A 125 11.45 11.56 8.66
C ALA A 125 9.96 11.55 8.30
N LEU A 126 9.20 10.55 8.74
CA LEU A 126 7.76 10.45 8.53
C LEU A 126 7.01 11.61 9.22
N THR A 127 7.40 11.98 10.44
CA THR A 127 6.83 13.14 11.16
C THR A 127 7.08 14.44 10.41
N ARG A 128 8.26 14.63 9.84
CA ARG A 128 8.61 15.82 9.03
C ARG A 128 7.86 15.87 7.71
N LEU A 129 7.77 14.73 7.00
CA LEU A 129 7.17 14.62 5.68
C LEU A 129 5.64 14.61 5.73
N GLN A 130 5.05 14.19 6.86
CA GLN A 130 3.59 14.10 7.09
C GLN A 130 2.85 13.44 5.91
N PRO A 131 3.20 12.21 5.50
CA PRO A 131 2.53 11.57 4.38
C PRO A 131 1.09 11.16 4.73
N ASP A 132 0.24 11.24 3.72
CA ASP A 132 -1.12 10.72 3.79
C ASP A 132 -1.12 9.19 3.63
N ALA A 133 -0.17 8.65 2.83
CA ALA A 133 0.05 7.22 2.68
C ALA A 133 1.54 6.87 2.64
N VAL A 134 1.86 5.66 3.10
CA VAL A 134 3.21 5.07 3.07
C VAL A 134 3.16 3.76 2.28
N VAL A 135 4.10 3.57 1.35
CA VAL A 135 4.14 2.37 0.51
C VAL A 135 5.48 1.65 0.67
N LEU A 136 5.44 0.41 1.13
CA LEU A 136 6.61 -0.46 1.29
C LEU A 136 6.85 -1.25 -0.01
N ALA A 137 7.58 -0.62 -0.95
CA ALA A 137 7.93 -1.21 -2.25
C ALA A 137 9.15 -2.14 -2.11
N ARG A 138 8.98 -3.29 -1.48
CA ARG A 138 10.05 -4.24 -1.14
C ARG A 138 11.03 -3.67 -0.11
N TYR A 139 10.52 -3.01 0.90
CA TYR A 139 11.30 -2.61 2.07
C TYR A 139 11.47 -3.80 3.02
N MET A 140 12.67 -4.39 3.02
CA MET A 140 12.97 -5.65 3.69
C MET A 140 13.34 -5.47 5.17
N GLN A 141 12.60 -4.61 5.88
CA GLN A 141 12.73 -4.39 7.31
C GLN A 141 11.37 -4.54 7.98
N VAL A 142 11.35 -5.16 9.15
CA VAL A 142 10.15 -5.20 10.00
C VAL A 142 10.09 -3.89 10.77
N LEU A 143 9.05 -3.13 10.54
CA LEU A 143 8.85 -1.82 11.19
C LEU A 143 8.40 -2.01 12.67
N PRO A 144 8.79 -1.09 13.57
CA PRO A 144 8.29 -1.08 14.94
C PRO A 144 6.76 -0.86 14.99
N THR A 145 6.11 -1.48 15.98
CA THR A 145 4.65 -1.35 16.22
C THR A 145 4.20 0.10 16.24
N SER A 146 4.97 1.00 16.89
CA SER A 146 4.62 2.43 16.97
C SER A 146 4.49 3.13 15.60
N ILE A 147 5.31 2.73 14.62
CA ILE A 147 5.19 3.25 13.25
C ILE A 147 3.97 2.62 12.56
N CYS A 148 3.75 1.32 12.71
CA CYS A 148 2.60 0.62 12.13
C CYS A 148 1.27 1.20 12.64
N GLU A 149 1.15 1.44 13.94
CA GLU A 149 -0.03 2.04 14.57
C GLU A 149 -0.29 3.47 14.08
N THR A 150 0.77 4.31 13.98
CA THR A 150 0.67 5.69 13.49
C THR A 150 0.10 5.76 12.08
N PHE A 151 0.41 4.77 11.24
CA PHE A 151 -0.03 4.70 9.84
C PHE A 151 -1.03 3.56 9.60
N SER A 152 -1.77 3.14 10.63
CA SER A 152 -2.82 2.12 10.50
C SER A 152 -3.82 2.50 9.41
N GLY A 153 -4.10 1.57 8.49
CA GLY A 153 -4.96 1.79 7.33
C GLY A 153 -4.39 2.72 6.25
N ARG A 154 -3.15 3.20 6.39
CA ARG A 154 -2.47 4.11 5.45
C ARG A 154 -1.08 3.65 5.04
N MET A 155 -0.65 2.47 5.49
CA MET A 155 0.63 1.88 5.12
C MET A 155 0.38 0.59 4.34
N ILE A 156 0.89 0.53 3.11
CA ILE A 156 0.67 -0.56 2.15
C ILE A 156 1.98 -1.30 1.94
N ASN A 157 1.94 -2.62 2.04
CA ASN A 157 3.09 -3.50 1.75
C ASN A 157 2.84 -4.38 0.54
N ILE A 158 3.91 -4.75 -0.15
CA ILE A 158 3.91 -5.85 -1.12
C ILE A 158 4.64 -7.06 -0.56
N HIS A 159 3.93 -8.16 -0.41
CA HIS A 159 4.47 -9.44 -0.02
C HIS A 159 4.60 -10.35 -1.25
N HIS A 160 5.78 -11.00 -1.39
CA HIS A 160 6.16 -11.76 -2.58
C HIS A 160 5.67 -13.22 -2.54
N SER A 161 4.48 -13.46 -1.98
CA SER A 161 3.74 -14.72 -2.12
C SER A 161 2.24 -14.48 -2.09
N PHE A 162 1.48 -15.49 -2.48
CA PHE A 162 0.04 -15.50 -2.35
C PHE A 162 -0.32 -15.87 -0.91
N LEU A 163 -0.56 -14.87 -0.06
CA LEU A 163 -0.92 -15.08 1.34
C LEU A 163 -2.25 -15.86 1.47
N PRO A 164 -2.35 -16.74 2.48
CA PRO A 164 -1.41 -17.02 3.57
C PRO A 164 -0.32 -18.06 3.24
N SER A 165 -0.07 -18.38 1.99
CA SER A 165 0.88 -19.41 1.58
C SER A 165 2.32 -18.89 1.52
N PHE A 166 3.30 -19.74 1.89
CA PHE A 166 4.74 -19.49 1.77
C PHE A 166 5.26 -18.24 2.51
N MET A 167 4.72 -17.96 3.70
CA MET A 167 5.24 -16.90 4.57
C MET A 167 6.72 -17.14 4.93
N GLY A 168 7.50 -16.06 5.05
CA GLY A 168 8.91 -16.08 5.45
C GLY A 168 9.90 -16.02 4.28
N ALA A 169 11.17 -16.36 4.54
CA ALA A 169 12.27 -16.17 3.60
C ALA A 169 12.24 -17.13 2.39
N ASN A 170 12.77 -16.66 1.25
CA ASN A 170 12.97 -17.42 0.00
C ASN A 170 11.73 -18.15 -0.54
N PRO A 171 10.55 -17.48 -0.67
CA PRO A 171 9.32 -18.15 -1.06
C PRO A 171 9.39 -18.80 -2.44
N TYR A 172 10.09 -18.21 -3.40
CA TYR A 172 10.23 -18.77 -4.74
C TYR A 172 11.06 -20.08 -4.77
N GLN A 173 12.11 -20.18 -3.96
CA GLN A 173 12.87 -21.41 -3.82
C GLN A 173 12.00 -22.51 -3.22
N ARG A 174 11.26 -22.22 -2.15
CA ARG A 174 10.36 -23.17 -1.51
C ARG A 174 9.20 -23.58 -2.42
N ALA A 175 8.67 -22.63 -3.20
CA ALA A 175 7.64 -22.89 -4.21
C ALA A 175 8.16 -23.85 -5.31
N PHE A 176 9.39 -23.64 -5.77
CA PHE A 176 10.05 -24.52 -6.73
C PHE A 176 10.25 -25.94 -6.16
N GLU A 177 10.83 -26.06 -4.98
CA GLU A 177 11.06 -27.34 -4.29
C GLU A 177 9.76 -28.09 -4.02
N ARG A 178 8.68 -27.38 -3.70
CA ARG A 178 7.35 -27.96 -3.50
C ARG A 178 6.68 -28.37 -4.80
N GLY A 179 7.15 -27.90 -5.95
CA GLY A 179 6.57 -28.20 -7.27
C GLY A 179 5.19 -27.59 -7.47
N VAL A 180 4.97 -26.35 -6.96
CA VAL A 180 3.68 -25.64 -7.09
C VAL A 180 3.34 -25.38 -8.55
N LYS A 181 2.08 -25.11 -8.82
CA LYS A 181 1.56 -24.79 -10.17
C LYS A 181 1.18 -23.32 -10.31
N LEU A 182 1.15 -22.60 -9.20
CA LEU A 182 0.89 -21.15 -9.13
C LEU A 182 1.89 -20.50 -8.20
N ILE A 183 2.34 -19.31 -8.56
CA ILE A 183 3.01 -18.36 -7.68
C ILE A 183 2.21 -17.06 -7.70
N GLY A 184 2.36 -16.20 -6.70
CA GLY A 184 1.61 -14.95 -6.63
C GLY A 184 2.27 -13.91 -5.75
N ALA A 185 1.61 -12.77 -5.64
CA ALA A 185 1.96 -11.70 -4.73
C ALA A 185 0.69 -11.15 -4.07
N THR A 186 0.88 -10.54 -2.91
CA THR A 186 -0.20 -9.93 -2.12
C THR A 186 0.19 -8.54 -1.69
N SER A 187 -0.66 -7.56 -1.96
CA SER A 187 -0.57 -6.24 -1.34
C SER A 187 -1.61 -6.13 -0.24
N HIS A 188 -1.19 -5.65 0.93
CA HIS A 188 -2.03 -5.57 2.13
C HIS A 188 -1.67 -4.33 2.95
N TYR A 189 -2.58 -3.91 3.82
CA TYR A 189 -2.24 -2.92 4.82
C TYR A 189 -1.31 -3.52 5.87
N VAL A 190 -0.38 -2.70 6.35
CA VAL A 190 0.55 -3.12 7.41
C VAL A 190 -0.14 -3.01 8.76
N THR A 191 0.03 -4.06 9.56
CA THR A 191 -0.36 -4.14 10.97
C THR A 191 0.87 -4.46 11.82
N GLU A 192 0.71 -4.58 13.13
CA GLU A 192 1.77 -5.04 14.03
C GLU A 192 2.19 -6.50 13.75
N ASP A 193 1.24 -7.31 13.32
CA ASP A 193 1.49 -8.69 12.93
C ASP A 193 2.03 -8.76 11.50
N LEU A 194 3.19 -9.41 11.35
CA LEU A 194 3.90 -9.47 10.08
C LEU A 194 3.11 -10.23 9.01
N ASP A 195 2.83 -9.56 7.89
CA ASP A 195 2.14 -10.09 6.72
C ASP A 195 0.71 -10.60 6.99
N GLU A 196 0.07 -10.14 8.09
CA GLU A 196 -1.29 -10.56 8.49
C GLU A 196 -2.36 -9.47 8.32
N GLY A 197 -1.98 -8.31 7.82
CA GLY A 197 -2.93 -7.19 7.64
C GLY A 197 -3.95 -7.39 6.50
N PRO A 198 -5.01 -6.57 6.48
CA PRO A 198 -6.09 -6.66 5.49
C PRO A 198 -5.58 -6.62 4.06
N ILE A 199 -5.96 -7.61 3.25
CA ILE A 199 -5.51 -7.75 1.86
C ILE A 199 -6.24 -6.74 0.98
N ILE A 200 -5.47 -6.02 0.14
CA ILE A 200 -6.00 -5.05 -0.83
C ILE A 200 -6.07 -5.69 -2.21
N GLU A 201 -4.99 -6.32 -2.67
CA GLU A 201 -4.89 -6.84 -4.02
C GLU A 201 -4.04 -8.11 -4.05
N GLN A 202 -4.42 -9.06 -4.87
CA GLN A 202 -3.66 -10.30 -5.10
C GLN A 202 -3.69 -10.67 -6.58
N ASP A 203 -2.60 -11.25 -7.06
CA ASP A 203 -2.57 -11.85 -8.39
C ASP A 203 -1.66 -13.08 -8.41
N VAL A 204 -1.85 -13.95 -9.39
CA VAL A 204 -1.14 -15.21 -9.54
C VAL A 204 -0.68 -15.44 -10.98
N SER A 205 0.39 -16.22 -11.13
CA SER A 205 0.84 -16.70 -12.43
C SER A 205 1.04 -18.21 -12.42
N ARG A 206 0.73 -18.86 -13.54
CA ARG A 206 1.00 -20.28 -13.72
C ARG A 206 2.49 -20.54 -13.92
N VAL A 207 2.96 -21.59 -13.25
CA VAL A 207 4.31 -22.12 -13.44
C VAL A 207 4.22 -23.61 -13.76
N SER A 208 5.27 -24.14 -14.37
CA SER A 208 5.34 -25.54 -14.80
C SER A 208 6.71 -26.13 -14.43
N HIS A 209 6.87 -27.44 -14.63
CA HIS A 209 8.13 -28.15 -14.44
C HIS A 209 9.29 -27.66 -15.32
N ARG A 210 9.02 -26.80 -16.32
CA ARG A 210 10.03 -26.21 -17.20
C ARG A 210 10.68 -24.96 -16.61
N HIS A 211 10.06 -24.37 -15.58
CA HIS A 211 10.58 -23.19 -14.93
C HIS A 211 11.57 -23.58 -13.84
N GLU A 212 12.70 -22.89 -13.80
CA GLU A 212 13.66 -22.92 -12.70
C GLU A 212 13.37 -21.84 -11.67
N THR A 213 14.02 -21.89 -10.51
CA THR A 213 13.85 -20.86 -9.46
C THR A 213 14.05 -19.43 -9.97
N LYS A 214 15.01 -19.23 -10.90
CA LYS A 214 15.25 -17.91 -11.54
C LYS A 214 14.05 -17.41 -12.34
N ASP A 215 13.32 -18.32 -13.00
CA ASP A 215 12.13 -17.99 -13.76
C ASP A 215 10.96 -17.64 -12.83
N LEU A 216 10.81 -18.36 -11.71
CA LEU A 216 9.82 -18.04 -10.69
C LEU A 216 10.08 -16.64 -10.09
N ILE A 217 11.35 -16.31 -9.81
CA ILE A 217 11.73 -14.97 -9.32
C ILE A 217 11.39 -13.89 -10.35
N ARG A 218 11.65 -14.11 -11.63
CA ARG A 218 11.34 -13.14 -12.70
C ARG A 218 9.84 -12.92 -12.82
N LEU A 219 9.06 -14.01 -12.94
CA LEU A 219 7.60 -13.95 -13.00
C LEU A 219 7.00 -13.32 -11.73
N GLY A 220 7.54 -13.65 -10.57
CA GLY A 220 7.11 -13.07 -9.30
C GLY A 220 7.31 -11.55 -9.26
N LYS A 221 8.45 -11.05 -9.71
CA LYS A 221 8.68 -9.59 -9.81
C LYS A 221 7.69 -8.89 -10.74
N ASP A 222 7.27 -9.56 -11.81
CA ASP A 222 6.26 -9.01 -12.73
C ASP A 222 4.88 -8.90 -12.06
N ILE A 223 4.50 -9.92 -11.26
CA ILE A 223 3.25 -9.90 -10.49
C ILE A 223 3.32 -8.83 -9.38
N GLU A 224 4.43 -8.82 -8.61
CA GLU A 224 4.61 -7.87 -7.50
C GLU A 224 4.41 -6.41 -7.93
N ARG A 225 4.95 -6.01 -9.11
CA ARG A 225 4.78 -4.66 -9.66
C ARG A 225 3.32 -4.31 -9.90
N VAL A 226 2.60 -5.19 -10.56
CA VAL A 226 1.20 -4.98 -10.95
C VAL A 226 0.30 -4.94 -9.72
N VAL A 227 0.47 -5.90 -8.81
CA VAL A 227 -0.33 -6.00 -7.58
C VAL A 227 -0.14 -4.76 -6.70
N LEU A 228 1.12 -4.31 -6.49
CA LEU A 228 1.38 -3.12 -5.68
C LEU A 228 0.80 -1.85 -6.33
N ALA A 229 0.97 -1.69 -7.65
CA ALA A 229 0.47 -0.52 -8.35
C ALA A 229 -1.06 -0.42 -8.31
N ARG A 230 -1.77 -1.55 -8.46
CA ARG A 230 -3.23 -1.61 -8.34
C ARG A 230 -3.69 -1.27 -6.93
N ALA A 231 -3.06 -1.86 -5.91
CA ALA A 231 -3.40 -1.59 -4.51
C ALA A 231 -3.18 -0.12 -4.13
N VAL A 232 -2.06 0.48 -4.55
CA VAL A 232 -1.78 1.90 -4.29
C VAL A 232 -2.82 2.78 -4.99
N ARG A 233 -3.16 2.49 -6.24
CA ARG A 233 -4.20 3.25 -6.96
C ARG A 233 -5.56 3.16 -6.29
N GLN A 234 -6.03 1.97 -5.91
CA GLN A 234 -7.30 1.79 -5.20
C GLN A 234 -7.33 2.56 -3.88
N HIS A 235 -6.21 2.60 -3.15
CA HIS A 235 -6.09 3.37 -1.92
C HIS A 235 -6.17 4.89 -2.18
N LEU A 236 -5.41 5.40 -3.15
CA LEU A 236 -5.39 6.82 -3.52
C LEU A 236 -6.75 7.31 -4.04
N GLU A 237 -7.50 6.44 -4.71
CA GLU A 237 -8.87 6.71 -5.18
C GLU A 237 -9.93 6.53 -4.08
N HIS A 238 -9.54 6.32 -2.81
CA HIS A 238 -10.44 6.09 -1.68
C HIS A 238 -11.49 5.00 -1.94
N ARG A 239 -11.06 3.89 -2.55
CA ARG A 239 -11.94 2.77 -2.94
C ARG A 239 -11.89 1.60 -1.98
N VAL A 240 -10.97 1.62 -1.00
CA VAL A 240 -10.72 0.51 -0.08
C VAL A 240 -11.29 0.80 1.29
N PHE A 241 -12.21 -0.02 1.75
CA PHE A 241 -12.80 0.03 3.08
C PHE A 241 -12.28 -1.14 3.92
N ILE A 242 -11.76 -0.87 5.10
CA ILE A 242 -11.26 -1.89 6.02
C ILE A 242 -12.41 -2.36 6.92
N SER A 243 -12.59 -3.68 7.01
CA SER A 243 -13.58 -4.33 7.88
C SER A 243 -12.92 -5.48 8.64
N GLY A 244 -12.46 -5.19 9.87
CA GLY A 244 -11.63 -6.13 10.62
C GLY A 244 -10.35 -6.48 9.83
N ASN A 245 -10.14 -7.75 9.56
CA ASN A 245 -9.00 -8.22 8.75
C ASN A 245 -9.33 -8.46 7.27
N LYS A 246 -10.38 -7.82 6.77
CA LYS A 246 -10.81 -7.88 5.36
C LYS A 246 -10.88 -6.48 4.77
N THR A 247 -10.93 -6.39 3.46
CA THR A 247 -11.25 -5.17 2.74
C THR A 247 -12.50 -5.36 1.88
N VAL A 248 -13.25 -4.28 1.73
CA VAL A 248 -14.29 -4.12 0.70
C VAL A 248 -13.76 -3.09 -0.28
N ILE A 249 -13.69 -3.44 -1.56
CA ILE A 249 -13.14 -2.60 -2.61
C ILE A 249 -14.23 -2.32 -3.63
N PHE A 250 -14.42 -1.03 -3.92
CA PHE A 250 -15.37 -0.59 -4.94
C PHE A 250 -14.65 -0.36 -6.26
N ASP A 251 -15.17 -0.94 -7.34
CA ASP A 251 -14.67 -0.80 -8.71
C ASP A 251 -15.10 0.51 -9.38
#